data_603756fa7c52bafb734492d2563ab143
#
_entry.id   603756fa7c52bafb734492d2563ab143
#
_cell.length_a   1.000
_cell.length_b   1.000
_cell.length_c   1.000
_cell.angle_alpha   90.00
_cell.angle_beta   90.00
_cell.angle_gamma   90.00
#
_symmetry.space_group_name_H-M   'P 1'
#
loop_
_entity.id
_entity.type
_entity.pdbx_description
1 polymer ?
#
loop_
_entity_poly.entity_id
_entity_poly.type
_entity_poly.pdbx_seq_one_letter_code
_entity_poly.pdbx_strand_id
1 'polypeptide(L)'
;TVLGVGAQLAPLPASAIDLKDVSIAFAGGRCQSASGQVRMSLDANIPGLDLKQGLLGNAVCEDGALVVPLQSGSGMEQLTLKLEGNGFYTARLFLSGNERAWTLILPTLGFRQVPDGYAIRVAGQLGQGT
;
A
#
# COMPACT_ATOMS: atom_id res chain seq x y z
N THR A 1 -3.66 -16.75 -2.74
CA THR A 1 -2.78 -16.67 -1.57
C THR A 1 -3.09 -15.40 -0.79
N VAL A 2 -3.27 -15.54 0.51
CA VAL A 2 -3.54 -14.41 1.41
C VAL A 2 -2.38 -14.32 2.41
N LEU A 3 -1.81 -13.12 2.55
CA LEU A 3 -0.71 -12.88 3.46
C LEU A 3 -1.09 -11.83 4.49
N GLY A 4 -0.69 -12.07 5.75
CA GLY A 4 -0.85 -11.09 6.81
C GLY A 4 0.30 -10.10 6.76
N VAL A 5 -0.01 -8.80 6.74
CA VAL A 5 1.01 -7.76 6.55
C VAL A 5 0.97 -6.67 7.60
N GLY A 6 0.15 -6.84 8.66
CA GLY A 6 -0.05 -5.77 9.64
C GLY A 6 1.24 -5.29 10.29
N ALA A 7 2.13 -6.21 10.66
CA ALA A 7 3.37 -5.85 11.35
C ALA A 7 4.35 -5.14 10.41
N GLN A 8 4.41 -5.57 9.14
CA GLN A 8 5.34 -5.01 8.17
C GLN A 8 4.94 -3.62 7.72
N LEU A 9 3.64 -3.32 7.71
CA LEU A 9 3.12 -2.06 7.20
C LEU A 9 2.60 -1.13 8.28
N ALA A 10 2.83 -1.44 9.55
CA ALA A 10 2.45 -0.53 10.63
C ALA A 10 3.15 0.83 10.44
N PRO A 11 2.48 1.97 10.66
CA PRO A 11 1.14 2.12 11.22
C PRO A 11 -0.01 2.07 10.21
N LEU A 12 0.22 1.63 8.98
CA LEU A 12 -0.88 1.46 8.02
C LEU A 12 -1.85 0.40 8.54
N PRO A 13 -3.16 0.61 8.35
CA PRO A 13 -4.17 -0.34 8.82
C PRO A 13 -4.35 -1.53 7.87
N ALA A 14 -3.26 -2.02 7.30
CA ALA A 14 -3.32 -3.16 6.39
C ALA A 14 -3.43 -4.46 7.18
N SER A 15 -4.35 -5.33 6.80
CA SER A 15 -4.57 -6.60 7.49
C SER A 15 -4.17 -7.81 6.67
N ALA A 16 -4.34 -7.77 5.34
CA ALA A 16 -4.03 -8.92 4.49
C ALA A 16 -3.78 -8.48 3.06
N ILE A 17 -2.97 -9.25 2.36
CA ILE A 17 -2.78 -9.13 0.92
C ILE A 17 -3.26 -10.43 0.27
N ASP A 18 -4.09 -10.31 -0.74
CA ASP A 18 -4.57 -11.42 -1.55
C ASP A 18 -3.95 -11.32 -2.94
N LEU A 19 -3.26 -12.37 -3.36
CA LEU A 19 -2.54 -12.42 -4.62
C LEU A 19 -3.23 -13.38 -5.58
N LYS A 20 -3.47 -12.92 -6.81
CA LYS A 20 -4.11 -13.73 -7.84
C LYS A 20 -3.25 -13.74 -9.09
N ASP A 21 -2.75 -14.92 -9.45
CA ASP A 21 -1.93 -15.13 -10.64
C ASP A 21 -0.72 -14.20 -10.67
N VAL A 22 -0.11 -13.94 -9.53
CA VAL A 22 1.03 -13.04 -9.42
C VAL A 22 2.30 -13.78 -9.78
N SER A 23 3.09 -13.18 -10.67
CA SER A 23 4.38 -13.71 -11.08
C SER A 23 5.37 -12.55 -11.10
N ILE A 24 6.45 -12.68 -10.34
CA ILE A 24 7.44 -11.61 -10.18
C ILE A 24 8.82 -12.25 -10.30
N ALA A 25 9.69 -11.63 -11.10
CA ALA A 25 11.06 -12.10 -11.27
C ALA A 25 12.03 -10.96 -11.07
N PHE A 26 13.00 -11.17 -10.19
CA PHE A 26 14.13 -10.27 -9.97
C PHE A 26 15.39 -10.95 -10.49
N ALA A 27 16.26 -10.18 -11.11
CA ALA A 27 17.57 -10.63 -11.53
C ALA A 27 18.55 -9.47 -11.43
N GLY A 28 19.73 -9.74 -10.87
CA GLY A 28 20.74 -8.70 -10.70
C GLY A 28 20.31 -7.56 -9.78
N GLY A 29 19.44 -7.85 -8.82
CA GLY A 29 18.93 -6.83 -7.90
C GLY A 29 17.87 -5.93 -8.50
N ARG A 30 17.29 -6.29 -9.63
CA ARG A 30 16.30 -5.48 -10.33
C ARG A 30 15.07 -6.30 -10.69
N CYS A 31 13.92 -5.67 -10.63
CA CYS A 31 12.67 -6.28 -11.10
C CYS A 31 12.72 -6.40 -12.62
N GLN A 32 12.66 -7.62 -13.13
CA GLN A 32 12.71 -7.90 -14.56
C GLN A 32 11.33 -8.07 -15.17
N SER A 33 10.43 -8.72 -14.43
CA SER A 33 9.06 -8.90 -14.89
C SER A 33 8.14 -8.97 -13.67
N ALA A 34 6.94 -8.48 -13.85
CA ALA A 34 5.91 -8.57 -12.82
C ALA A 34 4.54 -8.57 -13.49
N SER A 35 3.64 -9.40 -12.98
CA SER A 35 2.27 -9.48 -13.47
C SER A 35 1.39 -10.02 -12.35
N GLY A 36 0.07 -9.90 -12.56
CA GLY A 36 -0.89 -10.44 -11.62
C GLY A 36 -1.63 -9.37 -10.84
N GLN A 37 -2.71 -9.79 -10.20
CA GLN A 37 -3.58 -8.90 -9.46
C GLN A 37 -3.28 -8.98 -7.97
N VAL A 38 -3.22 -7.81 -7.34
CA VAL A 38 -3.00 -7.68 -5.90
C VAL A 38 -4.20 -6.98 -5.30
N ARG A 39 -4.71 -7.53 -4.21
CA ARG A 39 -5.77 -6.91 -3.44
C ARG A 39 -5.30 -6.78 -2.01
N MET A 40 -5.36 -5.57 -1.45
CA MET A 40 -5.01 -5.34 -0.06
C MET A 40 -6.25 -4.99 0.74
N SER A 41 -6.45 -5.69 1.85
CA SER A 41 -7.53 -5.40 2.77
C SER A 41 -7.02 -4.42 3.82
N LEU A 42 -7.84 -3.41 4.11
CA LEU A 42 -7.53 -2.43 5.13
C LEU A 42 -8.54 -2.56 6.27
N ASP A 43 -8.04 -2.54 7.48
CA ASP A 43 -8.84 -2.67 8.69
C ASP A 43 -8.78 -1.37 9.46
N ALA A 44 -9.50 -0.36 8.95
CA ALA A 44 -9.56 0.95 9.59
C ALA A 44 -10.98 1.47 9.56
N ASN A 45 -11.36 2.09 10.66
CA ASN A 45 -12.68 2.68 10.80
C ASN A 45 -12.54 4.20 10.73
N ILE A 46 -12.41 4.70 9.50
CA ILE A 46 -12.21 6.12 9.23
C ILE A 46 -13.51 6.68 8.67
N PRO A 47 -14.13 7.70 9.30
CA PRO A 47 -15.37 8.27 8.80
C PRO A 47 -15.24 8.77 7.35
N GLY A 48 -16.24 8.45 6.54
CA GLY A 48 -16.25 8.86 5.14
C GLY A 48 -15.49 7.95 4.20
N LEU A 49 -14.84 6.90 4.72
CA LEU A 49 -14.11 5.94 3.90
C LEU A 49 -14.73 4.56 3.99
N ASP A 50 -14.82 3.88 2.87
CA ASP A 50 -15.21 2.47 2.80
C ASP A 50 -14.00 1.67 2.34
N LEU A 51 -13.24 1.16 3.29
CA LEU A 51 -12.04 0.38 3.02
C LEU A 51 -12.27 -1.12 3.11
N LYS A 52 -13.49 -1.54 3.41
CA LYS A 52 -13.80 -2.96 3.62
C LYS A 52 -13.68 -3.78 2.35
N GLN A 53 -13.94 -3.17 1.20
CA GLN A 53 -13.83 -3.87 -0.08
C GLN A 53 -12.40 -4.02 -0.56
N GLY A 54 -11.47 -3.34 0.12
CA GLY A 54 -10.05 -3.42 -0.21
C GLY A 54 -9.65 -2.56 -1.39
N LEU A 55 -8.37 -2.59 -1.67
CA LEU A 55 -7.75 -1.86 -2.78
C LEU A 55 -7.22 -2.88 -3.78
N LEU A 56 -7.37 -2.59 -5.07
CA LEU A 56 -6.99 -3.50 -6.14
C LEU A 56 -5.98 -2.84 -7.07
N GLY A 57 -5.07 -3.63 -7.61
CA GLY A 57 -4.13 -3.17 -8.61
C GLY A 57 -3.33 -4.33 -9.18
N ASN A 58 -2.41 -4.00 -10.06
CA ASN A 58 -1.58 -5.00 -10.71
C ASN A 58 -0.11 -4.74 -10.43
N ALA A 59 0.65 -5.81 -10.26
CA ALA A 59 2.09 -5.73 -10.06
C ALA A 59 2.78 -5.35 -11.38
N VAL A 60 3.69 -4.39 -11.32
CA VAL A 60 4.48 -3.97 -12.48
C VAL A 60 5.92 -3.71 -12.04
N CYS A 61 6.85 -3.71 -12.99
CA CYS A 61 8.22 -3.29 -12.75
C CYS A 61 8.40 -1.87 -13.27
N GLU A 62 8.99 -0.99 -12.45
CA GLU A 62 9.34 0.38 -12.84
C GLU A 62 10.72 0.71 -12.33
N ASP A 63 11.61 1.10 -13.23
CA ASP A 63 12.98 1.51 -12.90
C ASP A 63 13.71 0.48 -12.04
N GLY A 64 13.47 -0.79 -12.30
CA GLY A 64 14.12 -1.88 -11.58
C GLY A 64 13.49 -2.24 -10.25
N ALA A 65 12.40 -1.59 -9.87
CA ALA A 65 11.67 -1.89 -8.65
C ALA A 65 10.33 -2.54 -8.98
N LEU A 66 9.83 -3.35 -8.04
CA LEU A 66 8.46 -3.83 -8.11
C LEU A 66 7.54 -2.73 -7.59
N VAL A 67 6.54 -2.36 -8.38
CA VAL A 67 5.57 -1.35 -7.99
C VAL A 67 4.17 -1.93 -8.07
N VAL A 68 3.38 -1.72 -7.03
CA VAL A 68 1.99 -2.19 -7.01
C VAL A 68 1.11 -1.00 -6.67
N PRO A 69 0.56 -0.33 -7.69
CA PRO A 69 -0.39 0.75 -7.45
C PRO A 69 -1.78 0.17 -7.22
N LEU A 70 -2.33 0.45 -6.04
CA LEU A 70 -3.63 -0.06 -5.62
C LEU A 70 -4.59 1.10 -5.45
N GLN A 71 -5.86 0.87 -5.77
CA GLN A 71 -6.88 1.88 -5.50
C GLN A 71 -8.21 1.23 -5.18
N SER A 72 -9.05 1.96 -4.45
CA SER A 72 -10.39 1.53 -4.13
C SER A 72 -11.32 1.69 -5.34
N GLY A 73 -12.54 1.15 -5.24
CA GLY A 73 -13.52 1.27 -6.30
C GLY A 73 -13.89 2.72 -6.62
N SER A 74 -13.84 3.61 -5.62
CA SER A 74 -14.12 5.04 -5.84
C SER A 74 -12.92 5.79 -6.40
N GLY A 75 -11.71 5.23 -6.25
CA GLY A 75 -10.47 5.91 -6.62
C GLY A 75 -10.02 6.95 -5.61
N MET A 76 -10.76 7.16 -4.53
CA MET A 76 -10.41 8.16 -3.51
C MET A 76 -9.36 7.66 -2.54
N GLU A 77 -9.17 6.35 -2.46
CA GLU A 77 -8.13 5.74 -1.62
C GLU A 77 -7.12 5.08 -2.54
N GLN A 78 -5.86 5.49 -2.44
CA GLN A 78 -4.79 4.97 -3.29
C GLN A 78 -3.61 4.56 -2.42
N LEU A 79 -3.13 3.34 -2.62
CA LEU A 79 -1.98 2.83 -1.91
C LEU A 79 -0.95 2.37 -2.93
N THR A 80 0.25 2.92 -2.87
CA THR A 80 1.34 2.52 -3.76
C THR A 80 2.38 1.78 -2.95
N LEU A 81 2.66 0.56 -3.34
CA LEU A 81 3.72 -0.27 -2.75
C LEU A 81 4.88 -0.30 -3.71
N LYS A 82 6.10 -0.18 -3.17
CA LYS A 82 7.32 -0.28 -3.96
C LYS A 82 8.32 -1.15 -3.23
N LEU A 83 8.89 -2.13 -3.95
CA LEU A 83 9.90 -3.02 -3.40
C LEU A 83 11.11 -3.02 -4.32
N GLU A 84 12.27 -2.67 -3.76
CA GLU A 84 13.52 -2.69 -4.49
C GLU A 84 14.23 -4.03 -4.31
N GLY A 85 15.17 -4.33 -5.21
CA GLY A 85 15.86 -5.62 -5.21
C GLY A 85 16.69 -5.90 -3.97
N ASN A 86 17.09 -4.85 -3.24
CA ASN A 86 17.81 -5.02 -1.98
C ASN A 86 16.88 -5.25 -0.79
N GLY A 87 15.56 -5.35 -1.01
CA GLY A 87 14.59 -5.58 0.03
C GLY A 87 14.01 -4.32 0.67
N PHE A 88 14.52 -3.15 0.28
CA PHE A 88 13.96 -1.90 0.78
C PHE A 88 12.58 -1.67 0.18
N TYR A 89 11.61 -1.36 1.04
CA TYR A 89 10.24 -1.14 0.56
C TYR A 89 9.68 0.17 1.09
N THR A 90 8.73 0.71 0.34
CA THR A 90 7.94 1.87 0.76
C THR A 90 6.47 1.59 0.48
N ALA A 91 5.61 2.19 1.27
CA ALA A 91 4.17 2.14 1.06
C ALA A 91 3.62 3.52 1.37
N ARG A 92 2.80 4.05 0.46
CA ARG A 92 2.19 5.36 0.63
C ARG A 92 0.69 5.24 0.42
N LEU A 93 -0.07 5.54 1.46
CA LEU A 93 -1.53 5.56 1.38
C LEU A 93 -1.99 7.01 1.27
N PHE A 94 -2.71 7.31 0.21
CA PHE A 94 -3.27 8.62 -0.04
C PHE A 94 -4.78 8.55 0.04
N LEU A 95 -5.37 9.45 0.82
CA LEU A 95 -6.81 9.57 0.97
C LEU A 95 -7.22 10.90 0.38
N SER A 96 -7.97 10.86 -0.73
CA SER A 96 -8.44 12.05 -1.41
C SER A 96 -9.69 12.57 -0.70
N GLY A 97 -9.72 13.85 -0.38
CA GLY A 97 -10.88 14.46 0.22
C GLY A 97 -10.52 15.40 1.34
N ASN A 98 -11.54 15.97 1.94
CA ASN A 98 -11.37 17.01 2.95
C ASN A 98 -12.45 16.89 4.02
N GLU A 99 -12.68 15.66 4.50
CA GLU A 99 -13.66 15.40 5.56
C GLU A 99 -13.24 16.12 6.83
N ARG A 100 -14.19 16.79 7.47
CA ARG A 100 -13.91 17.54 8.66
C ARG A 100 -13.38 16.67 9.79
N ALA A 101 -13.91 15.46 9.93
CA ALA A 101 -13.48 14.53 10.98
C ALA A 101 -12.03 14.09 10.81
N TRP A 102 -11.50 14.12 9.57
CA TRP A 102 -10.14 13.70 9.30
C TRP A 102 -9.11 14.61 9.96
N THR A 103 -9.41 15.90 10.11
CA THR A 103 -8.44 16.82 10.74
C THR A 103 -8.12 16.45 12.18
N LEU A 104 -9.03 15.74 12.85
CA LEU A 104 -8.82 15.30 14.23
C LEU A 104 -8.27 13.87 14.30
N ILE A 105 -8.68 13.02 13.38
CA ILE A 105 -8.40 11.58 13.45
C ILE A 105 -7.10 11.21 12.73
N LEU A 106 -6.92 11.68 11.51
CA LEU A 106 -5.81 11.21 10.67
C LEU A 106 -4.44 11.59 11.21
N PRO A 107 -4.21 12.80 11.75
CA PRO A 107 -2.90 13.10 12.33
C PRO A 107 -2.51 12.18 13.47
N THR A 108 -3.47 11.70 14.26
CA THR A 108 -3.17 10.77 15.35
C THR A 108 -2.73 9.41 14.84
N LEU A 109 -3.06 9.08 13.59
CA LEU A 109 -2.68 7.82 12.95
C LEU A 109 -1.39 7.94 12.16
N GLY A 110 -0.79 9.15 12.11
CA GLY A 110 0.44 9.36 11.38
C GLY A 110 0.26 9.99 10.00
N PHE A 111 -0.96 10.30 9.60
CA PHE A 111 -1.19 10.96 8.31
C PHE A 111 -0.82 12.42 8.37
N ARG A 112 -0.37 12.94 7.23
CA ARG A 112 -0.08 14.36 7.04
C ARG A 112 -1.04 14.92 6.00
N GLN A 113 -1.43 16.17 6.18
CA GLN A 113 -2.23 16.87 5.19
C GLN A 113 -1.34 17.19 3.98
N VAL A 114 -1.85 16.86 2.79
CA VAL A 114 -1.18 17.13 1.51
C VAL A 114 -2.20 17.83 0.62
N PRO A 115 -1.77 18.38 -0.54
CA PRO A 115 -2.77 18.92 -1.47
C PRO A 115 -3.81 17.86 -1.81
N ASP A 116 -5.08 18.24 -1.74
CA ASP A 116 -6.24 17.42 -2.08
C ASP A 116 -6.52 16.25 -1.13
N GLY A 117 -5.85 16.16 0.02
CA GLY A 117 -6.16 15.08 0.95
C GLY A 117 -5.13 14.88 2.04
N TYR A 118 -4.97 13.62 2.41
CA TYR A 118 -4.06 13.19 3.47
C TYR A 118 -3.24 12.00 2.99
N ALA A 119 -2.02 11.87 3.48
CA ALA A 119 -1.16 10.76 3.11
C ALA A 119 -0.33 10.30 4.30
N ILE A 120 -0.02 8.99 4.30
CA ILE A 120 0.92 8.40 5.24
C ILE A 120 1.90 7.55 4.43
N ARG A 121 3.17 7.58 4.82
CA ARG A 121 4.21 6.81 4.15
C ARG A 121 4.96 5.99 5.18
N VAL A 122 5.16 4.71 4.88
CA VAL A 122 6.01 3.84 5.69
C VAL A 122 7.12 3.29 4.80
N ALA A 123 8.25 2.97 5.42
CA ALA A 123 9.39 2.41 4.72
C ALA A 123 10.09 1.43 5.65
N GLY A 124 10.73 0.44 5.06
CA GLY A 124 11.44 -0.55 5.85
C GLY A 124 12.31 -1.44 4.97
N GLN A 125 12.85 -2.50 5.59
CA GLN A 125 13.73 -3.43 4.93
C GLN A 125 13.20 -4.84 5.16
N LEU A 126 12.89 -5.55 4.07
CA LEU A 126 12.48 -6.95 4.18
C LEU A 126 13.70 -7.82 4.47
N GLY A 127 13.45 -8.92 5.18
CA GLY A 127 14.51 -9.85 5.52
C GLY A 127 15.31 -9.46 6.74
N GLN A 128 15.02 -8.33 7.37
CA GLN A 128 15.68 -7.91 8.59
C GLN A 128 15.20 -8.76 9.76
N GLY A 129 16.15 -9.26 10.57
CA GLY A 129 15.80 -10.01 11.74
C GLY A 129 15.41 -11.46 11.50
N THR A 130 15.60 -11.93 10.30
CA THR A 130 15.34 -13.34 9.98
C THR A 130 16.56 -14.18 10.24
#